data_e77ee9a8a28504d43e5bf26b1fab4934
#
_entry.id   e77ee9a8a28504d43e5bf26b1fab4934
#
_cell.length_a   1.000
_cell.length_b   1.000
_cell.length_c   1.000
_cell.angle_alpha   90.00
_cell.angle_beta   90.00
_cell.angle_gamma   90.00
#
_symmetry.space_group_name_H-M   'P 1'
#
loop_
_entity.id
_entity.type
_entity.pdbx_description
1 polymer ?
#
loop_
_entity_poly.entity_id
_entity_poly.type
_entity_poly.pdbx_seq_one_letter_code
_entity_poly.pdbx_strand_id
1 'polypeptide(L)'
;MSRLKTDAIRNTSASADALTFDTNGNTKIADNELADYEEGTWTPTWTGVTNNASYNSWKYIKIGKMVMIWGTLIPSATTNDSTDVKSDLPFTQAANHTNGLAQTVGSISTHHVNWTKEGVTPIIQAGVGMRIQEIQDDAGLGYMVSSSVAVNDQLMITVTYEAAT
;
A
#
# COMPACT_ATOMS: atom_id res chain seq x y z
N MET A 1 4.14 -43.14 -9.98
CA MET A 1 2.98 -42.31 -9.54
C MET A 1 2.33 -41.73 -10.77
N SER A 2 1.02 -41.94 -10.93
CA SER A 2 0.24 -41.33 -12.00
C SER A 2 -0.02 -39.85 -11.63
N ARG A 3 0.32 -38.91 -12.52
CA ARG A 3 0.00 -37.51 -12.38
C ARG A 3 -1.15 -37.17 -13.30
N LEU A 4 -2.20 -36.55 -12.78
CA LEU A 4 -3.22 -35.92 -13.60
C LEU A 4 -2.60 -34.67 -14.27
N LYS A 5 -2.58 -34.70 -15.61
CA LYS A 5 -2.23 -33.50 -16.40
C LYS A 5 -3.52 -32.96 -16.97
N THR A 6 -3.91 -31.76 -16.51
CA THR A 6 -5.08 -31.07 -17.03
C THR A 6 -4.82 -29.58 -17.00
N ASP A 7 -5.29 -28.88 -18.03
CA ASP A 7 -5.19 -27.43 -18.12
C ASP A 7 -6.42 -26.75 -17.49
N ALA A 8 -7.49 -27.52 -17.27
CA ALA A 8 -8.72 -27.03 -16.69
C ALA A 8 -9.55 -28.13 -16.01
N ILE A 9 -10.36 -27.75 -15.03
CA ILE A 9 -11.39 -28.58 -14.41
C ILE A 9 -12.73 -27.86 -14.56
N ARG A 10 -13.71 -28.53 -15.16
CA ARG A 10 -15.01 -27.97 -15.47
C ARG A 10 -16.12 -28.95 -15.10
N ASN A 11 -17.26 -28.39 -14.63
CA ASN A 11 -18.50 -29.16 -14.61
C ASN A 11 -18.99 -29.36 -16.05
N THR A 12 -19.40 -30.59 -16.41
CA THR A 12 -19.87 -30.93 -17.76
C THR A 12 -21.04 -30.10 -18.26
N SER A 13 -21.79 -29.45 -17.36
CA SER A 13 -22.93 -28.57 -17.67
C SER A 13 -22.58 -27.08 -17.68
N ALA A 14 -21.34 -26.73 -17.36
CA ALA A 14 -20.92 -25.33 -17.30
C ALA A 14 -20.40 -24.85 -18.66
N SER A 15 -20.66 -23.59 -19.00
CA SER A 15 -20.15 -22.95 -20.21
C SER A 15 -18.70 -22.47 -20.07
N ALA A 16 -18.17 -22.39 -18.84
CA ALA A 16 -16.83 -21.97 -18.53
C ALA A 16 -16.12 -22.96 -17.60
N ASP A 17 -14.80 -22.94 -17.60
CA ASP A 17 -13.99 -23.79 -16.73
C ASP A 17 -14.06 -23.30 -15.27
N ALA A 18 -14.29 -24.22 -14.34
CA ALA A 18 -14.34 -23.90 -12.91
C ALA A 18 -12.95 -23.64 -12.32
N LEU A 19 -11.92 -24.23 -12.89
CA LEU A 19 -10.52 -24.09 -12.49
C LEU A 19 -9.65 -24.14 -13.74
N THR A 20 -8.83 -23.13 -13.94
CA THR A 20 -7.82 -23.11 -15.01
C THR A 20 -6.44 -22.82 -14.43
N PHE A 21 -5.39 -23.16 -15.18
CA PHE A 21 -4.02 -22.81 -14.84
C PHE A 21 -3.50 -21.85 -15.92
N ASP A 22 -2.91 -20.73 -15.51
CA ASP A 22 -2.24 -19.84 -16.44
C ASP A 22 -0.89 -20.41 -16.90
N THR A 23 -0.22 -19.76 -17.83
CA THR A 23 1.08 -20.18 -18.36
C THR A 23 2.20 -20.20 -17.30
N ASN A 24 2.00 -19.54 -16.15
CA ASN A 24 2.93 -19.54 -15.02
C ASN A 24 2.57 -20.59 -13.97
N GLY A 25 1.50 -21.36 -14.18
CA GLY A 25 1.03 -22.39 -13.26
C GLY A 25 0.14 -21.86 -12.12
N ASN A 26 -0.30 -20.60 -12.16
CA ASN A 26 -1.22 -20.06 -11.18
C ASN A 26 -2.64 -20.56 -11.44
N THR A 27 -3.35 -20.84 -10.36
CA THR A 27 -4.73 -21.33 -10.40
C THR A 27 -5.71 -20.18 -10.58
N LYS A 28 -6.59 -20.28 -11.59
CA LYS A 28 -7.75 -19.38 -11.78
C LYS A 28 -9.03 -20.15 -11.46
N ILE A 29 -9.88 -19.59 -10.61
CA ILE A 29 -11.17 -20.16 -10.20
C ILE A 29 -12.28 -19.43 -10.93
N ALA A 30 -12.84 -20.02 -11.99
CA ALA A 30 -13.88 -19.46 -12.84
C ALA A 30 -13.54 -17.99 -13.25
N ASP A 31 -14.32 -17.30 -13.98
CA ASP A 31 -14.07 -15.89 -14.37
C ASP A 31 -14.09 -14.89 -13.17
N ASN A 32 -14.03 -15.39 -11.94
CA ASN A 32 -13.93 -14.57 -10.73
C ASN A 32 -12.47 -14.21 -10.45
N GLU A 33 -12.21 -12.94 -10.33
CA GLU A 33 -10.92 -12.28 -10.09
C GLU A 33 -10.22 -12.62 -8.74
N LEU A 34 -10.67 -13.66 -8.00
CA LEU A 34 -9.92 -14.23 -6.87
C LEU A 34 -8.61 -14.93 -7.30
N ALA A 35 -8.41 -15.06 -8.60
CA ALA A 35 -7.21 -15.63 -9.20
C ALA A 35 -6.00 -14.69 -9.21
N ASP A 36 -6.19 -13.44 -8.86
CA ASP A 36 -5.12 -12.43 -8.92
C ASP A 36 -4.51 -12.23 -7.53
N TYR A 37 -4.02 -13.35 -6.94
CA TYR A 37 -3.19 -13.27 -5.74
C TYR A 37 -1.75 -13.00 -6.15
N GLU A 38 -1.22 -11.91 -5.64
CA GLU A 38 0.17 -11.51 -5.81
C GLU A 38 0.73 -11.05 -4.47
N GLU A 39 1.93 -11.47 -4.15
CA GLU A 39 2.68 -10.98 -3.00
C GLU A 39 4.09 -10.61 -3.42
N GLY A 40 4.67 -9.64 -2.75
CA GLY A 40 6.01 -9.22 -3.09
C GLY A 40 6.55 -8.13 -2.19
N THR A 41 7.65 -7.59 -2.67
CA THR A 41 8.29 -6.44 -2.05
C THR A 41 8.36 -5.29 -3.04
N TRP A 42 8.33 -4.09 -2.52
CA TRP A 42 8.48 -2.86 -3.29
C TRP A 42 9.32 -1.86 -2.49
N THR A 43 10.02 -1.01 -3.19
CA THR A 43 10.85 0.04 -2.60
C THR A 43 10.15 1.37 -2.78
N PRO A 44 9.52 1.94 -1.73
CA PRO A 44 8.85 3.24 -1.84
C PRO A 44 9.82 4.35 -2.22
N THR A 45 9.41 5.19 -3.14
CA THR A 45 10.07 6.45 -3.45
C THR A 45 9.47 7.56 -2.59
N TRP A 46 10.23 8.02 -1.59
CA TRP A 46 9.76 9.03 -0.65
C TRP A 46 10.08 10.46 -1.14
N THR A 47 9.17 11.38 -0.83
CA THR A 47 9.37 12.83 -0.96
C THR A 47 9.44 13.43 0.45
N GLY A 48 10.28 14.45 0.64
CA GLY A 48 10.48 15.11 1.94
C GLY A 48 11.45 14.38 2.86
N VAL A 49 11.64 13.09 2.69
CA VAL A 49 12.57 12.27 3.49
C VAL A 49 13.31 11.27 2.60
N THR A 50 14.48 10.83 3.05
CA THR A 50 15.18 9.67 2.51
C THR A 50 15.05 8.54 3.51
N ASN A 51 14.40 7.43 3.13
CA ASN A 51 14.31 6.28 4.01
C ASN A 51 15.66 5.56 4.13
N ASN A 52 15.96 5.02 5.31
CA ASN A 52 17.13 4.19 5.52
C ASN A 52 17.06 2.93 4.66
N ALA A 53 18.13 2.66 3.89
CA ALA A 53 18.16 1.56 2.92
C ALA A 53 17.85 0.18 3.54
N SER A 54 18.21 -0.04 4.80
CA SER A 54 17.92 -1.29 5.51
C SER A 54 16.43 -1.52 5.80
N TYR A 55 15.60 -0.48 5.73
CA TYR A 55 14.17 -0.50 6.01
C TYR A 55 13.33 -0.09 4.79
N ASN A 56 13.93 0.07 3.63
CA ASN A 56 13.25 0.53 2.42
C ASN A 56 12.78 -0.62 1.52
N SER A 57 12.58 -1.81 2.09
CA SER A 57 11.95 -2.95 1.41
C SER A 57 10.60 -3.23 2.09
N TRP A 58 9.55 -2.65 1.53
CA TRP A 58 8.19 -2.82 1.99
C TRP A 58 7.55 -4.04 1.34
N LYS A 59 6.52 -4.55 1.96
CA LYS A 59 5.81 -5.73 1.49
C LYS A 59 4.39 -5.37 1.04
N TYR A 60 3.87 -6.17 0.14
CA TYR A 60 2.47 -6.08 -0.27
C TYR A 60 1.86 -7.47 -0.49
N ILE A 61 0.54 -7.52 -0.38
CA ILE A 61 -0.33 -8.58 -0.87
C ILE A 61 -1.41 -7.90 -1.70
N LYS A 62 -1.68 -8.46 -2.88
CA LYS A 62 -2.78 -8.06 -3.76
C LYS A 62 -3.71 -9.26 -3.98
N ILE A 63 -5.00 -9.05 -3.81
CA ILE A 63 -6.05 -10.03 -4.09
C ILE A 63 -7.12 -9.33 -4.94
N GLY A 64 -7.17 -9.64 -6.22
CA GLY A 64 -7.98 -8.87 -7.17
C GLY A 64 -7.55 -7.40 -7.15
N LYS A 65 -8.46 -6.51 -6.79
CA LYS A 65 -8.18 -5.07 -6.65
C LYS A 65 -7.74 -4.65 -5.26
N MET A 66 -7.91 -5.51 -4.26
CA MET A 66 -7.53 -5.18 -2.89
C MET A 66 -6.02 -5.33 -2.71
N VAL A 67 -5.35 -4.25 -2.31
CA VAL A 67 -3.93 -4.21 -2.01
C VAL A 67 -3.73 -3.86 -0.55
N MET A 68 -2.99 -4.69 0.16
CA MET A 68 -2.48 -4.40 1.50
C MET A 68 -0.98 -4.18 1.40
N ILE A 69 -0.50 -3.08 1.97
CA ILE A 69 0.92 -2.75 2.07
C ILE A 69 1.33 -2.58 3.53
N TRP A 70 2.57 -2.94 3.86
CA TRP A 70 3.15 -2.66 5.17
C TRP A 70 4.66 -2.53 5.10
N GLY A 71 5.19 -1.71 6.00
CA GLY A 71 6.61 -1.47 6.11
C GLY A 71 6.95 -0.44 7.18
N THR A 72 8.21 -0.09 7.24
CA THR A 72 8.73 0.89 8.21
C THR A 72 9.42 2.03 7.48
N LEU A 73 9.02 3.25 7.81
CA LEU A 73 9.76 4.45 7.45
C LEU A 73 10.68 4.81 8.62
N ILE A 74 11.99 4.84 8.34
CA ILE A 74 13.02 5.36 9.25
C ILE A 74 13.88 6.34 8.47
N PRO A 75 13.63 7.64 8.58
CA PRO A 75 14.41 8.62 7.84
C PRO A 75 15.90 8.57 8.19
N SER A 76 16.75 8.47 7.16
CA SER A 76 18.20 8.71 7.27
C SER A 76 18.56 10.16 6.96
N ALA A 77 17.68 10.88 6.26
CA ALA A 77 17.75 12.32 6.01
C ALA A 77 16.34 12.90 5.79
N THR A 78 16.19 14.19 6.06
CA THR A 78 14.97 14.97 5.80
C THR A 78 15.33 16.26 5.05
N THR A 79 14.42 16.83 4.26
CA THR A 79 14.63 18.15 3.66
C THR A 79 14.49 19.26 4.69
N ASN A 80 13.86 18.96 5.84
CA ASN A 80 13.65 19.89 6.96
C ASN A 80 12.94 21.19 6.54
N ASP A 81 11.90 21.05 5.73
CA ASP A 81 11.07 22.14 5.22
C ASP A 81 9.57 21.78 5.28
N SER A 82 8.74 22.51 4.56
CA SER A 82 7.31 22.25 4.46
C SER A 82 6.92 21.23 3.37
N THR A 83 7.87 20.47 2.85
CA THR A 83 7.58 19.42 1.86
C THR A 83 6.82 18.27 2.51
N ASP A 84 5.71 17.87 1.93
CA ASP A 84 4.91 16.73 2.40
C ASP A 84 5.73 15.43 2.42
N VAL A 85 5.63 14.68 3.50
CA VAL A 85 6.14 13.32 3.59
C VAL A 85 5.14 12.39 2.90
N LYS A 86 5.50 11.93 1.71
CA LYS A 86 4.67 11.03 0.88
C LYS A 86 5.51 10.05 0.09
N SER A 87 4.90 8.94 -0.32
CA SER A 87 5.52 7.95 -1.21
C SER A 87 4.61 7.57 -2.36
N ASP A 88 5.21 6.98 -3.39
CA ASP A 88 4.48 6.22 -4.41
C ASP A 88 3.82 4.96 -3.81
N LEU A 89 3.13 4.20 -4.66
CA LEU A 89 2.46 2.95 -4.32
C LEU A 89 2.93 1.84 -5.27
N PRO A 90 2.91 0.56 -4.86
CA PRO A 90 3.26 -0.55 -5.74
C PRO A 90 2.25 -0.72 -6.90
N PHE A 91 0.99 -0.32 -6.67
CA PHE A 91 -0.08 -0.32 -7.67
C PHE A 91 -0.82 1.00 -7.60
N THR A 92 -1.16 1.55 -8.76
CA THR A 92 -1.95 2.79 -8.83
C THR A 92 -3.28 2.62 -8.11
N GLN A 93 -3.64 3.54 -7.24
CA GLN A 93 -4.94 3.53 -6.56
C GLN A 93 -6.08 3.78 -7.56
N ALA A 94 -7.20 3.06 -7.38
CA ALA A 94 -8.43 3.33 -8.10
C ALA A 94 -8.97 4.74 -7.81
N ALA A 95 -9.44 5.43 -8.83
CA ALA A 95 -10.07 6.75 -8.69
C ALA A 95 -11.53 6.58 -8.25
N ASN A 96 -11.76 6.33 -6.95
CA ASN A 96 -13.08 5.95 -6.45
C ASN A 96 -14.01 7.12 -6.12
N HIS A 97 -13.53 8.38 -6.18
CA HIS A 97 -14.34 9.55 -5.86
C HIS A 97 -14.06 10.72 -6.80
N THR A 98 -15.12 11.32 -7.29
CA THR A 98 -15.11 12.46 -8.24
C THR A 98 -14.53 13.76 -7.67
N ASN A 99 -14.26 13.82 -6.37
CA ASN A 99 -13.84 15.07 -5.69
C ASN A 99 -12.39 15.03 -5.16
N GLY A 100 -11.53 14.11 -5.62
CA GLY A 100 -10.13 14.05 -5.16
C GLY A 100 -9.94 13.63 -3.70
N LEU A 101 -11.01 13.29 -2.99
CA LEU A 101 -11.03 12.89 -1.57
C LEU A 101 -11.08 11.37 -1.38
N ALA A 102 -10.74 10.59 -2.40
CA ALA A 102 -10.60 9.15 -2.24
C ALA A 102 -9.42 8.87 -1.30
N GLN A 103 -9.71 8.80 -0.04
CA GLN A 103 -8.73 8.51 0.99
C GLN A 103 -9.05 7.17 1.63
N THR A 104 -8.07 6.29 1.63
CA THR A 104 -8.11 5.07 2.43
C THR A 104 -7.23 5.30 3.65
N VAL A 105 -7.76 4.99 4.81
CA VAL A 105 -7.08 5.15 6.10
C VAL A 105 -6.40 3.84 6.48
N GLY A 106 -5.18 3.93 7.01
CA GLY A 106 -4.44 2.80 7.52
C GLY A 106 -4.14 2.92 9.02
N SER A 107 -3.24 2.08 9.48
CA SER A 107 -2.71 2.09 10.85
C SER A 107 -1.25 2.49 10.84
N ILE A 108 -0.84 3.25 11.85
CA ILE A 108 0.54 3.63 12.10
C ILE A 108 0.88 3.42 13.57
N SER A 109 2.06 2.87 13.83
CA SER A 109 2.68 2.85 15.15
C SER A 109 4.00 3.61 15.06
N THR A 110 4.30 4.41 16.07
CA THR A 110 5.47 5.28 16.11
C THR A 110 6.39 4.90 17.26
N HIS A 111 7.70 5.00 17.04
CA HIS A 111 8.73 4.77 18.04
C HIS A 111 9.86 5.79 17.88
N HIS A 112 10.45 6.24 18.98
CA HIS A 112 11.46 7.30 19.02
C HIS A 112 11.05 8.64 18.43
N VAL A 113 9.74 8.89 18.34
CA VAL A 113 9.20 10.12 17.79
C VAL A 113 8.90 11.10 18.92
N ASN A 114 9.54 12.24 18.91
CA ASN A 114 9.28 13.32 19.87
C ASN A 114 8.31 14.32 19.23
N TRP A 115 7.06 13.88 19.03
CA TRP A 115 6.06 14.73 18.40
C TRP A 115 5.25 15.52 19.43
N THR A 116 4.98 16.76 19.06
CA THR A 116 4.01 17.63 19.74
C THR A 116 2.59 17.46 19.18
N LYS A 117 2.36 16.51 18.28
CA LYS A 117 1.09 16.27 17.59
C LYS A 117 0.25 15.24 18.32
N GLU A 118 -1.08 15.42 18.32
CA GLU A 118 -2.01 14.54 19.04
C GLU A 118 -2.21 13.18 18.38
N GLY A 119 -1.91 13.03 17.08
CA GLY A 119 -2.03 11.77 16.37
C GLY A 119 -1.57 11.85 14.92
N VAL A 120 -1.30 10.69 14.37
CA VAL A 120 -0.93 10.51 12.97
C VAL A 120 -1.65 9.35 12.37
N THR A 121 -1.92 9.42 11.09
CA THR A 121 -2.61 8.36 10.34
C THR A 121 -2.07 8.30 8.91
N PRO A 122 -1.74 7.12 8.39
CA PRO A 122 -1.40 6.98 6.98
C PRO A 122 -2.69 6.98 6.16
N ILE A 123 -2.66 7.68 5.06
CA ILE A 123 -3.75 7.73 4.09
C ILE A 123 -3.24 7.47 2.69
N ILE A 124 -4.06 6.85 1.85
CA ILE A 124 -3.82 6.78 0.41
C ILE A 124 -4.72 7.81 -0.26
N GLN A 125 -4.12 8.67 -1.05
CA GLN A 125 -4.83 9.71 -1.80
C GLN A 125 -4.66 9.50 -3.30
N ALA A 126 -5.77 9.43 -4.03
CA ALA A 126 -5.76 9.23 -5.47
C ALA A 126 -4.91 10.30 -6.20
N GLY A 127 -4.07 9.84 -7.13
CA GLY A 127 -3.17 10.70 -7.90
C GLY A 127 -1.96 11.24 -7.13
N VAL A 128 -1.83 10.91 -5.83
CA VAL A 128 -0.72 11.39 -4.98
C VAL A 128 0.12 10.25 -4.43
N GLY A 129 -0.51 9.16 -3.97
CA GLY A 129 0.14 8.04 -3.29
C GLY A 129 -0.18 8.00 -1.81
N MET A 130 0.72 7.43 -1.02
CA MET A 130 0.59 7.39 0.43
C MET A 130 1.11 8.67 1.06
N ARG A 131 0.31 9.25 1.95
CA ARG A 131 0.66 10.41 2.80
C ARG A 131 0.46 10.05 4.26
N ILE A 132 1.07 10.83 5.13
CA ILE A 132 0.81 10.76 6.57
C ILE A 132 0.05 12.02 6.96
N GLN A 133 -1.14 11.84 7.55
CA GLN A 133 -1.97 12.92 8.05
C GLN A 133 -1.68 13.13 9.52
N GLU A 134 -1.59 14.37 9.96
CA GLU A 134 -1.39 14.77 11.34
C GLU A 134 -2.66 15.41 11.90
N ILE A 135 -2.99 15.11 13.16
CA ILE A 135 -3.96 15.85 13.93
C ILE A 135 -3.23 17.02 14.59
N GLN A 136 -3.64 18.24 14.27
CA GLN A 136 -3.04 19.46 14.79
C GLN A 136 -3.98 20.11 15.80
N ASP A 137 -3.44 20.52 16.95
CA ASP A 137 -4.17 21.32 17.94
C ASP A 137 -4.77 22.56 17.28
N ASP A 138 -6.08 22.75 17.48
CA ASP A 138 -6.86 23.91 17.03
C ASP A 138 -6.84 24.22 15.52
N ALA A 139 -6.07 23.51 14.71
CA ALA A 139 -5.93 23.74 13.26
C ALA A 139 -6.56 22.66 12.37
N GLY A 140 -7.13 21.59 12.96
CA GLY A 140 -7.72 20.49 12.24
C GLY A 140 -6.70 19.47 11.70
N LEU A 141 -6.97 18.90 10.51
CA LEU A 141 -6.11 17.91 9.89
C LEU A 141 -5.10 18.56 8.95
N GLY A 142 -3.83 18.24 9.12
CA GLY A 142 -2.74 18.61 8.23
C GLY A 142 -2.04 17.39 7.64
N TYR A 143 -1.11 17.61 6.74
CA TYR A 143 -0.20 16.56 6.28
C TYR A 143 1.14 16.69 6.99
N MET A 144 1.74 15.54 7.32
CA MET A 144 3.10 15.50 7.86
C MET A 144 4.06 16.13 6.85
N VAL A 145 4.82 17.10 7.28
CA VAL A 145 5.88 17.72 6.50
C VAL A 145 7.25 17.25 7.00
N SER A 146 8.26 17.39 6.16
CA SER A 146 9.61 16.89 6.45
C SER A 146 10.25 17.51 7.68
N SER A 147 9.86 18.73 8.06
CA SER A 147 10.30 19.39 9.31
C SER A 147 9.65 18.82 10.57
N SER A 148 8.56 18.05 10.43
CA SER A 148 7.87 17.39 11.56
C SER A 148 8.46 16.02 11.91
N VAL A 149 9.39 15.50 11.12
CA VAL A 149 9.99 14.18 11.32
C VAL A 149 11.50 14.30 11.41
N ALA A 150 12.10 13.58 12.34
CA ALA A 150 13.55 13.59 12.55
C ALA A 150 14.22 12.33 11.98
N VAL A 151 15.52 12.40 11.80
CA VAL A 151 16.35 11.24 11.48
C VAL A 151 16.24 10.21 12.62
N ASN A 152 16.07 8.95 12.27
CA ASN A 152 15.85 7.80 13.15
C ASN A 152 14.47 7.72 13.82
N ASP A 153 13.52 8.61 13.55
CA ASP A 153 12.13 8.37 13.90
C ASP A 153 11.65 7.09 13.21
N GLN A 154 10.79 6.32 13.87
CA GLN A 154 10.30 5.05 13.33
C GLN A 154 8.78 5.09 13.19
N LEU A 155 8.31 4.91 11.97
CA LEU A 155 6.90 4.86 11.62
C LEU A 155 6.60 3.51 10.97
N MET A 156 5.94 2.62 11.72
CA MET A 156 5.47 1.32 11.22
C MET A 156 4.07 1.50 10.66
N ILE A 157 3.91 1.27 9.37
CA ILE A 157 2.72 1.64 8.61
C ILE A 157 2.11 0.39 7.98
N THR A 158 0.78 0.30 8.05
CA THR A 158 -0.04 -0.67 7.31
C THR A 158 -1.22 0.05 6.70
N VAL A 159 -1.46 -0.14 5.41
CA VAL A 159 -2.62 0.42 4.69
C VAL A 159 -3.20 -0.61 3.74
N THR A 160 -4.52 -0.62 3.60
CA THR A 160 -5.23 -1.40 2.57
C THR A 160 -5.97 -0.42 1.65
N TYR A 161 -5.88 -0.64 0.34
CA TYR A 161 -6.54 0.22 -0.65
C TYR A 161 -6.99 -0.59 -1.88
N GLU A 162 -7.84 0.02 -2.70
CA GLU A 162 -8.26 -0.54 -3.99
C GLU A 162 -7.33 -0.04 -5.10
N ALA A 163 -6.74 -0.97 -5.87
CA ALA A 163 -5.96 -0.65 -7.05
C ALA A 163 -6.83 -0.37 -8.27
N ALA A 164 -6.36 0.50 -9.16
CA ALA A 164 -6.92 0.64 -10.49
C ALA A 164 -6.77 -0.67 -11.28
N THR A 165 -7.70 -0.93 -12.17
CA THR A 165 -7.65 -2.05 -13.13
C THR A 165 -6.70 -1.75 -14.28
#